data_e3ee276dadf17c799821fd66eebaeb44
#
_entry.id   e3ee276dadf17c799821fd66eebaeb44
#
_cell.length_a   1.000
_cell.length_b   1.000
_cell.length_c   1.000
_cell.angle_alpha   90.00
_cell.angle_beta   90.00
_cell.angle_gamma   90.00
#
_symmetry.space_group_name_H-M   'P 1'
#
loop_
_entity.id
_entity.type
_entity.pdbx_description
1 polymer ?
#
loop_
_entity_poly.entity_id
_entity_poly.type
_entity_poly.pdbx_seq_one_letter_code
_entity_poly.pdbx_strand_id
1 'polypeptide(L)'
;MNKDVENKNTHDHSHGEHHHEHHHDHHCHCGGHHHHHGHDHDHHHDHHHDHDHEHGHDHSHAKAMPTDKWVPHTHEPGVPHEHGVNDYMKAVAEYRKTWPTKQDVIEQTPDPAVREMILRMEQIGCDTVFDRFDKQQPQCTFGIAGVCCRVCFMGPCKITPKSPRGVCGADADLIVARNMTRAAAGGLTQHGAHAREILISLKAAANDQLDIPILGEEKIRTVCKAFNIPEEGRSLKEVANDLADVLLEDLSRALPGEYKTITALAPAERREVWKNLDILPISAYNEAFDAYHRTCVGTDGDWESNMKQFLRCGLAFTFTGVVAADIATDALFGQGGRRTSKVNIGALKKGYVNIAVHGHLPTLVSQICTIGASEEYLEKAKAI
;
A
#
# COMPACT_ATOMS: atom_id res chain seq x y z
N MET A 1 -35.43 55.21 13.14
CA MET A 1 -35.75 55.33 11.73
C MET A 1 -35.58 53.96 11.14
N ASN A 2 -36.61 53.14 11.18
CA ASN A 2 -37.53 52.60 10.19
C ASN A 2 -36.89 52.39 8.80
N LYS A 3 -36.91 51.18 8.25
CA LYS A 3 -38.09 50.46 7.73
C LYS A 3 -37.79 48.96 7.49
N ASP A 4 -38.76 48.15 7.86
CA ASP A 4 -39.03 46.78 7.49
C ASP A 4 -39.32 46.67 5.98
N VAL A 5 -38.94 45.51 5.39
CA VAL A 5 -39.73 44.91 4.27
C VAL A 5 -39.70 43.38 4.42
N GLU A 6 -40.83 42.85 4.88
CA GLU A 6 -41.24 41.45 4.66
C GLU A 6 -41.53 41.23 3.17
N ASN A 7 -41.21 40.05 2.67
CA ASN A 7 -42.02 39.49 1.60
C ASN A 7 -42.08 37.94 1.70
N LYS A 8 -43.27 37.50 2.06
CA LYS A 8 -43.78 36.10 1.94
C LYS A 8 -44.01 35.76 0.48
N ASN A 9 -43.66 34.57 0.05
CA ASN A 9 -44.43 33.84 -0.94
C ASN A 9 -44.34 32.33 -0.68
N THR A 10 -45.45 31.84 -0.19
CA THR A 10 -45.84 30.44 -0.16
C THR A 10 -46.37 30.04 -1.54
N HIS A 11 -45.88 28.95 -2.10
CA HIS A 11 -46.63 28.12 -3.03
C HIS A 11 -46.49 26.65 -2.71
N ASP A 12 -47.60 26.14 -2.25
CA ASP A 12 -47.97 24.75 -2.05
C ASP A 12 -48.41 24.17 -3.40
N HIS A 13 -47.86 23.05 -3.83
CA HIS A 13 -48.49 22.14 -4.80
C HIS A 13 -48.11 20.69 -4.49
N SER A 14 -49.11 20.02 -3.95
CA SER A 14 -49.24 18.59 -3.85
C SER A 14 -49.54 17.95 -5.20
N HIS A 15 -49.18 16.70 -5.36
CA HIS A 15 -49.53 15.59 -6.25
C HIS A 15 -48.30 15.11 -7.04
N GLY A 16 -47.97 13.85 -7.08
CA GLY A 16 -48.63 12.60 -7.12
C GLY A 16 -47.58 11.50 -7.24
N GLU A 17 -47.87 10.39 -6.62
CA GLU A 17 -47.13 9.16 -6.69
C GLU A 17 -47.09 8.58 -8.09
N HIS A 18 -45.90 8.22 -8.59
CA HIS A 18 -45.75 7.19 -9.62
C HIS A 18 -44.53 6.34 -9.32
N HIS A 19 -44.82 5.12 -8.88
CA HIS A 19 -43.88 4.00 -8.88
C HIS A 19 -43.57 3.63 -10.33
N HIS A 20 -42.29 3.64 -10.66
CA HIS A 20 -41.73 2.85 -11.75
C HIS A 20 -40.50 2.12 -11.28
N GLU A 21 -40.68 0.84 -11.00
CA GLU A 21 -39.59 -0.15 -10.92
C GLU A 21 -39.03 -0.36 -12.31
N HIS A 22 -37.77 -0.06 -12.51
CA HIS A 22 -36.99 -0.53 -13.64
C HIS A 22 -35.89 -1.44 -13.18
N HIS A 23 -36.14 -2.73 -13.26
CA HIS A 23 -35.11 -3.76 -13.29
C HIS A 23 -34.35 -3.62 -14.62
N HIS A 24 -33.07 -3.34 -14.53
CA HIS A 24 -32.13 -3.52 -15.65
C HIS A 24 -31.17 -4.67 -15.30
N ASP A 25 -31.52 -5.84 -15.80
CA ASP A 25 -30.60 -6.95 -15.94
C ASP A 25 -29.66 -6.66 -17.11
N HIS A 26 -28.41 -6.38 -16.83
CA HIS A 26 -27.36 -6.35 -17.83
C HIS A 26 -26.67 -7.71 -17.94
N HIS A 27 -27.19 -8.55 -18.80
CA HIS A 27 -26.47 -9.72 -19.31
C HIS A 27 -25.48 -9.28 -20.37
N CYS A 28 -24.18 -9.35 -20.05
CA CYS A 28 -23.12 -9.26 -21.04
C CYS A 28 -22.96 -10.61 -21.74
N HIS A 29 -23.48 -10.73 -22.92
CA HIS A 29 -23.18 -11.85 -23.84
C HIS A 29 -21.90 -11.55 -24.61
N CYS A 30 -20.81 -12.26 -24.24
CA CYS A 30 -19.66 -12.39 -25.11
C CYS A 30 -19.87 -13.62 -26.00
N GLY A 31 -20.32 -13.41 -27.23
CA GLY A 31 -20.48 -14.44 -28.23
C GLY A 31 -19.12 -14.96 -28.70
N GLY A 32 -18.79 -16.19 -28.38
CA GLY A 32 -17.64 -16.92 -28.95
C GLY A 32 -18.09 -17.70 -30.18
N HIS A 33 -17.49 -17.41 -31.33
CA HIS A 33 -17.63 -18.25 -32.52
C HIS A 33 -16.68 -19.44 -32.38
N HIS A 34 -17.25 -20.63 -32.28
CA HIS A 34 -16.54 -21.90 -32.44
C HIS A 34 -16.50 -22.30 -33.91
N HIS A 35 -15.31 -22.35 -34.49
CA HIS A 35 -15.09 -23.15 -35.71
C HIS A 35 -14.52 -24.50 -35.32
N HIS A 36 -15.29 -25.56 -35.57
CA HIS A 36 -14.82 -26.94 -35.52
C HIS A 36 -14.02 -27.22 -36.78
N HIS A 37 -12.79 -27.64 -36.63
CA HIS A 37 -12.12 -28.56 -37.57
C HIS A 37 -11.56 -29.74 -36.78
N GLY A 38 -12.16 -30.88 -37.01
CA GLY A 38 -11.69 -32.14 -36.50
C GLY A 38 -10.51 -32.62 -37.34
N HIS A 39 -9.50 -33.14 -36.69
CA HIS A 39 -8.57 -34.11 -37.22
C HIS A 39 -8.24 -35.12 -36.14
N ASP A 40 -8.70 -36.36 -36.37
CA ASP A 40 -8.32 -37.54 -35.64
C ASP A 40 -6.86 -37.87 -35.94
N HIS A 41 -6.06 -38.06 -34.92
CA HIS A 41 -4.85 -38.89 -34.98
C HIS A 41 -4.67 -39.60 -33.64
N ASP A 42 -5.00 -40.91 -33.68
CA ASP A 42 -4.60 -41.87 -32.67
C ASP A 42 -3.08 -42.04 -32.67
N HIS A 43 -2.44 -41.85 -31.55
CA HIS A 43 -1.16 -42.47 -31.23
C HIS A 43 -1.14 -42.87 -29.76
N HIS A 44 -1.36 -44.16 -29.53
CA HIS A 44 -0.99 -44.86 -28.31
C HIS A 44 0.53 -44.88 -28.16
N HIS A 45 1.04 -44.36 -27.06
CA HIS A 45 2.33 -44.77 -26.51
C HIS A 45 2.20 -44.91 -25.00
N ASP A 46 2.09 -46.14 -24.56
CA ASP A 46 2.34 -46.57 -23.19
C ASP A 46 3.83 -46.44 -22.89
N HIS A 47 4.17 -45.60 -21.93
CA HIS A 47 5.44 -45.68 -21.22
C HIS A 47 5.19 -45.62 -19.72
N HIS A 48 5.15 -46.80 -19.10
CA HIS A 48 5.37 -46.94 -17.68
C HIS A 48 6.83 -46.59 -17.38
N HIS A 49 7.04 -45.56 -16.57
CA HIS A 49 8.29 -45.37 -15.85
C HIS A 49 7.95 -45.19 -14.37
N ASP A 50 8.15 -46.25 -13.62
CA ASP A 50 8.30 -46.24 -12.18
C ASP A 50 9.58 -45.47 -11.86
N HIS A 51 9.45 -44.33 -11.22
CA HIS A 51 10.55 -43.66 -10.57
C HIS A 51 10.19 -43.44 -9.11
N ASP A 52 10.72 -44.33 -8.28
CA ASP A 52 10.86 -44.10 -6.85
C ASP A 52 11.76 -42.86 -6.65
N HIS A 53 11.20 -41.76 -6.26
CA HIS A 53 11.94 -40.58 -5.78
C HIS A 53 11.85 -40.53 -4.27
N GLU A 54 12.90 -40.97 -3.61
CA GLU A 54 13.20 -40.60 -2.24
C GLU A 54 13.36 -39.05 -2.17
N HIS A 55 12.39 -38.38 -1.62
CA HIS A 55 12.47 -36.96 -1.34
C HIS A 55 13.20 -36.73 0.00
N GLY A 56 14.51 -36.63 -0.08
CA GLY A 56 15.30 -36.03 0.96
C GLY A 56 15.02 -34.51 0.98
N HIS A 57 14.20 -34.04 1.91
CA HIS A 57 13.97 -32.60 2.10
C HIS A 57 15.14 -31.99 2.85
N ASP A 58 16.02 -31.33 2.09
CA ASP A 58 17.05 -30.46 2.65
C ASP A 58 16.41 -29.10 2.95
N HIS A 59 16.19 -28.80 4.23
CA HIS A 59 15.58 -27.56 4.75
C HIS A 59 16.58 -26.41 4.84
N SER A 60 17.39 -26.19 3.83
CA SER A 60 18.30 -25.04 3.80
C SER A 60 17.75 -23.93 2.92
N HIS A 61 17.25 -22.88 3.57
CA HIS A 61 17.11 -21.50 3.12
C HIS A 61 16.32 -21.26 1.82
N ALA A 62 15.27 -20.44 1.94
CA ALA A 62 14.65 -19.80 0.79
C ALA A 62 15.77 -19.25 -0.12
N LYS A 63 15.97 -19.88 -1.28
CA LYS A 63 16.98 -19.42 -2.23
C LYS A 63 16.64 -17.99 -2.61
N ALA A 64 17.51 -17.06 -2.27
CA ALA A 64 17.46 -15.71 -2.78
C ALA A 64 17.28 -15.74 -4.31
N MET A 65 16.53 -14.80 -4.86
CA MET A 65 16.48 -14.64 -6.33
C MET A 65 17.90 -14.68 -6.87
N PRO A 66 18.15 -15.38 -7.99
CA PRO A 66 19.48 -15.40 -8.60
C PRO A 66 19.84 -13.98 -9.06
N THR A 67 20.39 -13.20 -8.15
CA THR A 67 20.92 -11.85 -8.45
C THR A 67 22.25 -11.94 -9.19
N ASP A 68 22.90 -13.07 -9.14
CA ASP A 68 24.19 -13.37 -9.75
C ASP A 68 24.17 -13.47 -11.29
N LYS A 69 22.99 -13.61 -11.89
CA LYS A 69 22.81 -13.58 -13.34
C LYS A 69 22.33 -12.24 -13.90
N TRP A 70 22.00 -11.30 -13.03
CA TRP A 70 21.59 -9.97 -13.42
C TRP A 70 22.78 -9.02 -13.29
N VAL A 71 23.56 -8.91 -14.35
CA VAL A 71 24.62 -7.87 -14.43
C VAL A 71 23.93 -6.59 -14.87
N PRO A 72 23.95 -5.51 -14.05
CA PRO A 72 23.52 -4.19 -14.52
C PRO A 72 24.35 -3.83 -15.76
N HIS A 73 23.70 -3.68 -16.89
CA HIS A 73 24.35 -3.26 -18.11
C HIS A 73 23.85 -1.87 -18.48
N THR A 74 24.79 -1.03 -18.92
CA THR A 74 24.47 0.30 -19.42
C THR A 74 23.83 0.17 -20.80
N HIS A 75 22.68 0.79 -20.95
CA HIS A 75 21.97 0.86 -22.21
C HIS A 75 22.65 1.90 -23.11
N GLU A 76 23.19 1.49 -24.23
CA GLU A 76 23.47 2.43 -25.32
C GLU A 76 22.17 2.70 -26.08
N PRO A 77 21.78 3.98 -26.28
CA PRO A 77 20.57 4.32 -27.00
C PRO A 77 20.60 3.74 -28.42
N GLY A 78 19.63 2.90 -28.75
CA GLY A 78 19.47 2.32 -30.09
C GLY A 78 20.06 0.94 -30.32
N VAL A 79 20.69 0.32 -29.32
CA VAL A 79 21.16 -1.06 -29.40
C VAL A 79 20.05 -2.02 -28.97
N PRO A 80 19.60 -2.98 -29.82
CA PRO A 80 18.60 -3.97 -29.42
C PRO A 80 19.16 -4.88 -28.31
N HIS A 81 18.40 -5.06 -27.24
CA HIS A 81 18.79 -5.96 -26.16
C HIS A 81 18.58 -7.43 -26.53
N GLU A 82 19.63 -8.22 -26.37
CA GLU A 82 19.55 -9.69 -26.52
C GLU A 82 18.90 -10.36 -25.28
N HIS A 83 18.89 -9.69 -24.13
CA HIS A 83 18.25 -10.22 -22.92
C HIS A 83 16.78 -9.81 -22.86
N GLY A 84 15.94 -10.58 -23.50
CA GLY A 84 14.52 -10.27 -23.61
C GLY A 84 13.78 -10.44 -22.28
N VAL A 85 12.67 -9.71 -22.17
CA VAL A 85 11.60 -9.89 -21.17
C VAL A 85 11.31 -11.38 -20.88
N ASN A 86 11.52 -12.26 -21.84
CA ASN A 86 11.32 -13.71 -21.72
C ASN A 86 12.23 -14.37 -20.67
N ASP A 87 13.49 -13.96 -20.51
CA ASP A 87 14.41 -14.61 -19.56
C ASP A 87 14.11 -14.16 -18.13
N TYR A 88 13.80 -12.88 -17.93
CA TYR A 88 13.28 -12.38 -16.65
C TYR A 88 11.97 -13.09 -16.29
N MET A 89 11.06 -13.25 -17.23
CA MET A 89 9.79 -13.93 -17.04
C MET A 89 9.95 -15.40 -16.65
N LYS A 90 10.90 -16.10 -17.29
CA LYS A 90 11.26 -17.48 -16.91
C LYS A 90 11.84 -17.52 -15.50
N ALA A 91 12.75 -16.62 -15.16
CA ALA A 91 13.34 -16.53 -13.83
C ALA A 91 12.28 -16.28 -12.75
N VAL A 92 11.34 -15.35 -12.98
CA VAL A 92 10.21 -15.10 -12.07
C VAL A 92 9.30 -16.32 -11.94
N ALA A 93 9.01 -17.01 -13.05
CA ALA A 93 8.18 -18.22 -13.03
C ALA A 93 8.85 -19.34 -12.22
N GLU A 94 10.15 -19.57 -12.41
CA GLU A 94 10.91 -20.55 -11.63
C GLU A 94 11.00 -20.17 -10.14
N TYR A 95 11.23 -18.90 -9.83
CA TYR A 95 11.21 -18.42 -8.45
C TYR A 95 9.85 -18.67 -7.78
N ARG A 96 8.75 -18.39 -8.48
CA ARG A 96 7.39 -18.61 -7.94
C ARG A 96 7.06 -20.06 -7.67
N LYS A 97 7.68 -21.02 -8.38
CA LYS A 97 7.56 -22.45 -8.07
C LYS A 97 8.17 -22.84 -6.71
N THR A 98 9.04 -21.99 -6.17
CA THR A 98 9.63 -22.20 -4.83
C THR A 98 8.75 -21.66 -3.69
N TRP A 99 7.64 -20.99 -4.01
CA TRP A 99 6.73 -20.48 -2.99
C TRP A 99 5.99 -21.64 -2.33
N PRO A 100 5.82 -21.59 -0.99
CA PRO A 100 5.11 -22.64 -0.30
C PRO A 100 3.65 -22.70 -0.75
N THR A 101 3.17 -23.89 -0.99
CA THR A 101 1.75 -24.15 -1.23
C THR A 101 0.96 -24.05 0.08
N LYS A 102 -0.35 -24.02 -0.01
CA LYS A 102 -1.23 -24.07 1.17
C LYS A 102 -0.93 -25.30 2.02
N GLN A 103 -0.69 -26.46 1.37
CA GLN A 103 -0.38 -27.72 2.06
C GLN A 103 0.98 -27.64 2.77
N ASP A 104 2.00 -27.07 2.12
CA ASP A 104 3.30 -26.85 2.75
C ASP A 104 3.19 -25.97 4.00
N VAL A 105 2.36 -24.92 3.94
CA VAL A 105 2.13 -24.07 5.13
C VAL A 105 1.40 -24.83 6.23
N ILE A 106 0.40 -25.64 5.91
CA ILE A 106 -0.30 -26.49 6.89
C ILE A 106 0.67 -27.45 7.59
N GLU A 107 1.60 -28.04 6.85
CA GLU A 107 2.54 -29.04 7.37
C GLU A 107 3.72 -28.42 8.12
N GLN A 108 4.27 -27.32 7.62
CA GLN A 108 5.56 -26.79 8.05
C GLN A 108 5.48 -25.54 8.92
N THR A 109 4.28 -24.92 9.07
CA THR A 109 4.16 -23.73 9.92
C THR A 109 4.57 -24.05 11.37
N PRO A 110 5.45 -23.24 11.97
CA PRO A 110 5.81 -23.39 13.37
C PRO A 110 4.66 -23.00 14.31
N ASP A 111 3.63 -22.32 13.79
CA ASP A 111 2.47 -21.89 14.59
C ASP A 111 1.28 -22.84 14.37
N PRO A 112 0.95 -23.70 15.36
CA PRO A 112 -0.20 -24.59 15.27
C PRO A 112 -1.54 -23.85 15.10
N ALA A 113 -1.64 -22.60 15.54
CA ALA A 113 -2.85 -21.82 15.38
C ALA A 113 -3.08 -21.39 13.92
N VAL A 114 -2.01 -21.08 13.17
CA VAL A 114 -2.11 -20.83 11.73
C VAL A 114 -2.66 -22.05 11.00
N ARG A 115 -2.13 -23.24 11.32
CA ARG A 115 -2.63 -24.52 10.77
C ARG A 115 -4.11 -24.70 11.09
N GLU A 116 -4.48 -24.55 12.34
CA GLU A 116 -5.87 -24.72 12.80
C GLU A 116 -6.81 -23.76 12.09
N MET A 117 -6.41 -22.49 11.91
CA MET A 117 -7.23 -21.50 11.23
C MET A 117 -7.40 -21.79 9.74
N ILE A 118 -6.36 -22.23 9.05
CA ILE A 118 -6.46 -22.63 7.64
C ILE A 118 -7.43 -23.80 7.48
N LEU A 119 -7.29 -24.83 8.32
CA LEU A 119 -8.20 -25.98 8.31
C LEU A 119 -9.64 -25.59 8.68
N ARG A 120 -9.81 -24.63 9.59
CA ARG A 120 -11.13 -24.12 9.95
C ARG A 120 -11.78 -23.39 8.78
N MET A 121 -11.03 -22.60 8.03
CA MET A 121 -11.53 -21.93 6.82
C MET A 121 -12.05 -22.95 5.81
N GLU A 122 -11.34 -24.05 5.61
CA GLU A 122 -11.81 -25.15 4.75
C GLU A 122 -13.12 -25.77 5.25
N GLN A 123 -13.21 -26.07 6.54
CA GLN A 123 -14.41 -26.66 7.14
C GLN A 123 -15.67 -25.80 6.96
N ILE A 124 -15.53 -24.48 6.99
CA ILE A 124 -16.65 -23.55 6.83
C ILE A 124 -16.85 -23.09 5.37
N GLY A 125 -16.06 -23.63 4.43
CA GLY A 125 -16.18 -23.31 3.01
C GLY A 125 -15.72 -21.91 2.63
N CYS A 126 -14.82 -21.30 3.40
CA CYS A 126 -14.26 -19.98 3.10
C CYS A 126 -12.90 -20.10 2.42
N ASP A 127 -12.74 -19.35 1.33
CA ASP A 127 -11.47 -19.26 0.61
C ASP A 127 -10.41 -18.52 1.43
N THR A 128 -9.24 -19.10 1.55
CA THR A 128 -8.04 -18.43 2.03
C THR A 128 -7.35 -17.63 0.91
N VAL A 129 -6.27 -16.91 1.23
CA VAL A 129 -5.44 -16.26 0.22
C VAL A 129 -4.82 -17.27 -0.76
N PHE A 130 -4.47 -18.47 -0.30
CA PHE A 130 -3.93 -19.54 -1.12
C PHE A 130 -4.94 -20.01 -2.17
N ASP A 131 -6.19 -20.28 -1.76
CA ASP A 131 -7.26 -20.70 -2.67
C ASP A 131 -7.53 -19.65 -3.75
N ARG A 132 -7.53 -18.37 -3.38
CA ARG A 132 -7.71 -17.27 -4.33
C ARG A 132 -6.51 -17.09 -5.25
N PHE A 133 -5.29 -17.30 -4.74
CA PHE A 133 -4.08 -17.28 -5.57
C PHE A 133 -4.11 -18.38 -6.62
N ASP A 134 -4.48 -19.61 -6.23
CA ASP A 134 -4.60 -20.74 -7.15
C ASP A 134 -5.66 -20.50 -8.22
N LYS A 135 -6.81 -19.94 -7.84
CA LYS A 135 -7.89 -19.55 -8.78
C LYS A 135 -7.47 -18.46 -9.78
N GLN A 136 -6.43 -17.70 -9.49
CA GLN A 136 -5.87 -16.68 -10.39
C GLN A 136 -4.83 -17.24 -11.37
N GLN A 137 -4.50 -18.52 -11.30
CA GLN A 137 -3.54 -19.12 -12.23
C GLN A 137 -4.20 -19.54 -13.57
N PRO A 138 -3.50 -19.39 -14.69
CA PRO A 138 -2.20 -18.72 -14.85
C PRO A 138 -2.34 -17.20 -14.83
N GLN A 139 -1.53 -16.52 -14.02
CA GLN A 139 -1.50 -15.05 -14.02
C GLN A 139 -0.88 -14.50 -15.30
N CYS A 140 -1.30 -13.30 -15.70
CA CYS A 140 -0.83 -12.65 -16.90
C CYS A 140 0.68 -12.32 -16.80
N THR A 141 1.47 -12.91 -17.68
CA THR A 141 2.92 -12.76 -17.70
C THR A 141 3.37 -11.31 -17.97
N PHE A 142 2.65 -10.57 -18.80
CA PHE A 142 2.94 -9.15 -19.06
C PHE A 142 2.68 -8.27 -17.82
N GLY A 143 1.63 -8.59 -17.06
CA GLY A 143 1.35 -7.93 -15.79
C GLY A 143 2.44 -8.20 -14.75
N ILE A 144 2.91 -9.46 -14.66
CA ILE A 144 3.99 -9.84 -13.74
C ILE A 144 5.29 -9.12 -14.08
N ALA A 145 5.63 -9.00 -15.37
CA ALA A 145 6.84 -8.31 -15.83
C ALA A 145 6.75 -6.78 -15.76
N GLY A 146 5.57 -6.22 -15.50
CA GLY A 146 5.37 -4.78 -15.47
C GLY A 146 5.40 -4.07 -16.82
N VAL A 147 5.44 -4.82 -17.93
CA VAL A 147 5.52 -4.29 -19.30
C VAL A 147 4.15 -4.09 -19.96
N CYS A 148 3.09 -4.10 -19.19
CA CYS A 148 1.72 -3.78 -19.59
C CYS A 148 1.35 -2.38 -19.12
N CYS A 149 0.89 -1.53 -20.05
CA CYS A 149 0.46 -0.17 -19.74
C CYS A 149 -1.05 0.00 -19.94
N ARG A 150 -1.72 0.56 -18.92
CA ARG A 150 -3.15 0.88 -18.93
C ARG A 150 -3.40 2.35 -18.53
N VAL A 151 -2.47 3.23 -18.79
CA VAL A 151 -2.54 4.64 -18.37
C VAL A 151 -3.58 5.43 -19.16
N CYS A 152 -3.81 5.07 -20.42
CA CYS A 152 -4.75 5.80 -21.31
C CYS A 152 -5.69 4.86 -22.06
N PHE A 153 -6.71 5.45 -22.71
CA PHE A 153 -7.71 4.71 -23.49
C PHE A 153 -7.21 4.19 -24.84
N MET A 154 -6.02 4.61 -25.31
CA MET A 154 -5.38 4.01 -26.48
C MET A 154 -4.84 2.59 -26.22
N GLY A 155 -4.65 2.26 -24.92
CA GLY A 155 -4.25 0.92 -24.47
C GLY A 155 -5.45 -0.05 -24.37
N PRO A 156 -5.21 -1.20 -23.71
CA PRO A 156 -3.97 -1.59 -23.05
C PRO A 156 -2.82 -1.86 -24.02
N CYS A 157 -1.63 -1.38 -23.72
CA CYS A 157 -0.41 -1.70 -24.45
C CYS A 157 0.38 -2.79 -23.73
N LYS A 158 0.99 -3.69 -24.48
CA LYS A 158 1.96 -4.67 -24.00
C LYS A 158 3.18 -4.65 -24.90
N ILE A 159 4.37 -4.72 -24.30
CA ILE A 159 5.60 -4.71 -25.05
C ILE A 159 5.98 -6.13 -25.47
N THR A 160 6.29 -6.29 -26.74
CA THR A 160 6.73 -7.54 -27.34
C THR A 160 7.82 -7.25 -28.39
N PRO A 161 8.59 -8.26 -28.84
CA PRO A 161 9.55 -8.06 -29.93
C PRO A 161 8.92 -7.47 -31.21
N LYS A 162 7.64 -7.78 -31.48
CA LYS A 162 6.90 -7.22 -32.63
C LYS A 162 6.36 -5.80 -32.38
N SER A 163 6.17 -5.44 -31.12
CA SER A 163 5.64 -4.13 -30.70
C SER A 163 6.48 -3.63 -29.53
N PRO A 164 7.70 -3.12 -29.80
CA PRO A 164 8.66 -2.71 -28.77
C PRO A 164 8.25 -1.39 -28.09
N ARG A 165 7.22 -0.71 -28.60
CA ARG A 165 6.69 0.53 -28.04
C ARG A 165 5.17 0.49 -27.93
N GLY A 166 4.65 1.12 -26.91
CA GLY A 166 3.22 1.38 -26.78
C GLY A 166 2.71 2.38 -27.84
N VAL A 167 1.41 2.54 -27.93
CA VAL A 167 0.78 3.47 -28.93
C VAL A 167 1.33 4.90 -28.79
N CYS A 168 1.64 5.36 -27.57
CA CYS A 168 2.22 6.68 -27.32
C CYS A 168 3.73 6.75 -27.53
N GLY A 169 4.41 5.67 -27.92
CA GLY A 169 5.85 5.60 -28.11
C GLY A 169 6.64 5.15 -26.88
N ALA A 170 6.01 4.96 -25.71
CA ALA A 170 6.69 4.48 -24.51
C ALA A 170 7.23 3.06 -24.71
N ASP A 171 8.51 2.85 -24.38
CA ASP A 171 9.16 1.52 -24.36
C ASP A 171 8.95 0.78 -23.04
N ALA A 172 9.59 -0.36 -22.88
CA ALA A 172 9.44 -1.20 -21.69
C ALA A 172 9.93 -0.50 -20.43
N ASP A 173 11.08 0.15 -20.48
CA ASP A 173 11.69 0.79 -19.31
C ASP A 173 10.81 1.92 -18.79
N LEU A 174 10.32 2.77 -19.70
CA LEU A 174 9.41 3.85 -19.34
C LEU A 174 8.06 3.33 -18.80
N ILE A 175 7.52 2.24 -19.34
CA ILE A 175 6.27 1.64 -18.85
C ILE A 175 6.47 1.09 -17.44
N VAL A 176 7.56 0.40 -17.19
CA VAL A 176 7.88 -0.13 -15.84
C VAL A 176 8.07 1.02 -14.86
N ALA A 177 8.86 2.03 -15.20
CA ALA A 177 9.09 3.21 -14.36
C ALA A 177 7.77 3.93 -14.02
N ARG A 178 6.89 4.13 -14.99
CA ARG A 178 5.55 4.71 -14.78
C ARG A 178 4.69 3.87 -13.84
N ASN A 179 4.68 2.55 -14.01
CA ASN A 179 3.91 1.64 -13.14
C ASN A 179 4.43 1.69 -11.70
N MET A 180 5.75 1.70 -11.49
CA MET A 180 6.36 1.83 -10.17
C MET A 180 6.06 3.19 -9.53
N THR A 181 6.19 4.28 -10.28
CA THR A 181 5.90 5.64 -9.80
C THR A 181 4.43 5.78 -9.37
N ARG A 182 3.48 5.24 -10.14
CA ARG A 182 2.07 5.24 -9.77
C ARG A 182 1.77 4.41 -8.54
N ALA A 183 2.43 3.27 -8.38
CA ALA A 183 2.31 2.45 -7.18
C ALA A 183 2.84 3.17 -5.93
N ALA A 184 3.99 3.85 -6.04
CA ALA A 184 4.55 4.66 -4.95
C ALA A 184 3.65 5.86 -4.59
N ALA A 185 3.12 6.55 -5.60
CA ALA A 185 2.16 7.64 -5.38
C ALA A 185 0.86 7.14 -4.71
N GLY A 186 0.40 5.94 -5.08
CA GLY A 186 -0.71 5.26 -4.39
C GLY A 186 -0.41 5.01 -2.92
N GLY A 187 0.76 4.48 -2.58
CA GLY A 187 1.21 4.29 -1.20
C GLY A 187 1.33 5.61 -0.44
N LEU A 188 1.92 6.62 -1.07
CA LEU A 188 2.03 7.97 -0.48
C LEU A 188 0.66 8.56 -0.15
N THR A 189 -0.32 8.46 -1.04
CA THR A 189 -1.66 9.01 -0.80
C THR A 189 -2.40 8.27 0.30
N GLN A 190 -2.26 6.94 0.40
CA GLN A 190 -2.87 6.14 1.46
C GLN A 190 -2.36 6.54 2.84
N HIS A 191 -1.04 6.57 3.02
CA HIS A 191 -0.43 6.98 4.29
C HIS A 191 -0.52 8.48 4.54
N GLY A 192 -0.46 9.31 3.50
CA GLY A 192 -0.68 10.75 3.60
C GLY A 192 -2.09 11.10 4.07
N ALA A 193 -3.12 10.36 3.64
CA ALA A 193 -4.47 10.53 4.15
C ALA A 193 -4.56 10.18 5.64
N HIS A 194 -3.96 9.06 6.07
CA HIS A 194 -3.88 8.70 7.48
C HIS A 194 -3.14 9.78 8.31
N ALA A 195 -1.98 10.24 7.83
CA ALA A 195 -1.22 11.30 8.48
C ALA A 195 -2.04 12.58 8.62
N ARG A 196 -2.75 12.98 7.56
CA ARG A 196 -3.65 14.14 7.59
C ARG A 196 -4.69 14.03 8.69
N GLU A 197 -5.35 12.91 8.80
CA GLU A 197 -6.43 12.71 9.77
C GLU A 197 -5.93 12.75 11.20
N ILE A 198 -4.80 12.13 11.51
CA ILE A 198 -4.23 12.15 12.85
C ILE A 198 -3.65 13.53 13.22
N LEU A 199 -3.06 14.25 12.26
CA LEU A 199 -2.56 15.60 12.46
C LEU A 199 -3.70 16.61 12.70
N ILE A 200 -4.81 16.49 11.96
CA ILE A 200 -6.01 17.29 12.20
C ILE A 200 -6.60 16.96 13.57
N SER A 201 -6.58 15.70 13.98
CA SER A 201 -7.05 15.29 15.31
C SER A 201 -6.17 15.87 16.42
N LEU A 202 -4.84 15.89 16.26
CA LEU A 202 -3.93 16.54 17.19
C LEU A 202 -4.21 18.05 17.29
N LYS A 203 -4.39 18.71 16.15
CA LYS A 203 -4.74 20.14 16.10
C LYS A 203 -6.09 20.42 16.76
N ALA A 204 -7.09 19.60 16.52
CA ALA A 204 -8.42 19.72 17.13
C ALA A 204 -8.37 19.50 18.65
N ALA A 205 -7.60 18.54 19.15
CA ALA A 205 -7.38 18.33 20.57
C ALA A 205 -6.64 19.50 21.22
N ALA A 206 -5.63 20.07 20.54
CA ALA A 206 -4.89 21.23 20.99
C ALA A 206 -5.77 22.51 21.10
N ASN A 207 -6.80 22.60 20.29
CA ASN A 207 -7.74 23.74 20.26
C ASN A 207 -9.07 23.46 20.99
N ASP A 208 -9.14 22.43 21.84
CA ASP A 208 -10.35 22.04 22.59
C ASP A 208 -11.59 21.75 21.71
N GLN A 209 -11.37 21.40 20.45
CA GLN A 209 -12.43 21.01 19.51
C GLN A 209 -12.73 19.50 19.55
N LEU A 210 -11.82 18.73 20.13
CA LEU A 210 -11.93 17.29 20.30
C LEU A 210 -11.55 16.94 21.74
N ASP A 211 -12.43 16.23 22.44
CA ASP A 211 -12.21 15.79 23.82
C ASP A 211 -11.30 14.54 23.87
N ILE A 212 -10.06 14.74 23.45
CA ILE A 212 -9.00 13.75 23.54
C ILE A 212 -7.82 14.36 24.29
N PRO A 213 -7.29 13.71 25.33
CA PRO A 213 -6.14 14.20 26.05
C PRO A 213 -4.86 14.13 25.20
N ILE A 214 -3.99 15.12 25.37
CA ILE A 214 -2.63 15.10 24.80
C ILE A 214 -1.70 14.52 25.85
N LEU A 215 -1.30 13.25 25.67
CA LEU A 215 -0.55 12.48 26.66
C LEU A 215 0.97 12.48 26.43
N GLY A 216 1.40 12.81 25.20
CA GLY A 216 2.80 12.72 24.78
C GLY A 216 3.60 13.99 24.96
N GLU A 217 3.55 14.65 26.13
CA GLU A 217 4.26 15.91 26.39
C GLU A 217 5.76 15.82 26.11
N GLU A 218 6.42 14.75 26.58
CA GLU A 218 7.87 14.55 26.36
C GLU A 218 8.19 14.45 24.86
N LYS A 219 7.37 13.74 24.11
CA LYS A 219 7.54 13.59 22.65
C LYS A 219 7.38 14.94 21.96
N ILE A 220 6.32 15.69 22.28
CA ILE A 220 6.05 17.02 21.71
C ILE A 220 7.26 17.92 21.96
N ARG A 221 7.70 18.04 23.21
CA ARG A 221 8.85 18.92 23.56
C ARG A 221 10.15 18.49 22.89
N THR A 222 10.40 17.20 22.78
CA THR A 222 11.59 16.67 22.10
C THR A 222 11.57 17.00 20.61
N VAL A 223 10.45 16.81 19.96
CA VAL A 223 10.30 17.04 18.52
C VAL A 223 10.28 18.55 18.22
N CYS A 224 9.63 19.36 19.03
CA CYS A 224 9.56 20.81 18.84
C CYS A 224 10.95 21.46 18.85
N LYS A 225 11.88 20.96 19.65
CA LYS A 225 13.29 21.40 19.63
C LYS A 225 13.92 21.19 18.26
N ALA A 226 13.69 20.02 17.62
CA ALA A 226 14.22 19.73 16.30
C ALA A 226 13.61 20.63 15.20
N PHE A 227 12.37 21.07 15.38
CA PHE A 227 11.69 21.99 14.47
C PHE A 227 11.88 23.48 14.82
N ASN A 228 12.66 23.80 15.86
CA ASN A 228 12.83 25.16 16.36
C ASN A 228 11.50 25.85 16.72
N ILE A 229 10.54 25.11 17.25
CA ILE A 229 9.27 25.63 17.74
C ILE A 229 9.51 26.16 19.18
N PRO A 230 9.23 27.46 19.47
CA PRO A 230 9.41 28.02 20.79
C PRO A 230 8.49 27.38 21.83
N GLU A 231 9.06 27.01 22.99
CA GLU A 231 8.32 26.36 24.08
C GLU A 231 8.18 27.21 25.33
N GLU A 232 9.09 28.21 25.53
CA GLU A 232 9.17 29.00 26.76
C GLU A 232 7.91 29.83 26.99
N GLY A 233 7.31 29.67 28.15
CA GLY A 233 6.09 30.42 28.55
C GLY A 233 4.80 29.94 27.86
N ARG A 234 4.85 28.86 27.09
CA ARG A 234 3.71 28.35 26.31
C ARG A 234 3.14 27.06 26.90
N SER A 235 1.82 26.92 26.79
CA SER A 235 1.12 25.70 27.17
C SER A 235 1.45 24.54 26.21
N LEU A 236 1.25 23.31 26.68
CA LEU A 236 1.42 22.14 25.84
C LEU A 236 0.52 22.17 24.59
N LYS A 237 -0.70 22.68 24.73
CA LYS A 237 -1.67 22.80 23.63
C LYS A 237 -1.21 23.76 22.55
N GLU A 238 -0.69 24.95 22.93
CA GLU A 238 -0.16 25.91 21.97
C GLU A 238 1.01 25.34 21.16
N VAL A 239 1.91 24.63 21.85
CA VAL A 239 3.08 24.01 21.20
C VAL A 239 2.66 22.83 20.31
N ALA A 240 1.69 22.03 20.75
CA ALA A 240 1.14 20.93 19.97
C ALA A 240 0.39 21.41 18.71
N ASN A 241 -0.32 22.55 18.81
CA ASN A 241 -0.96 23.18 17.66
C ASN A 241 0.06 23.60 16.60
N ASP A 242 1.11 24.28 17.00
CA ASP A 242 2.16 24.73 16.07
C ASP A 242 2.91 23.54 15.44
N LEU A 243 3.15 22.47 16.21
CA LEU A 243 3.72 21.24 15.69
C LEU A 243 2.82 20.63 14.62
N ALA A 244 1.52 20.55 14.87
CA ALA A 244 0.56 20.05 13.90
C ALA A 244 0.56 20.90 12.61
N ASP A 245 0.66 22.22 12.72
CA ASP A 245 0.70 23.13 11.57
C ASP A 245 1.95 22.94 10.73
N VAL A 246 3.12 22.78 11.34
CA VAL A 246 4.38 22.52 10.64
C VAL A 246 4.29 21.18 9.86
N LEU A 247 3.77 20.14 10.48
CA LEU A 247 3.65 18.82 9.85
C LEU A 247 2.58 18.79 8.74
N LEU A 248 1.47 19.53 8.92
CA LEU A 248 0.43 19.70 7.90
C LEU A 248 0.92 20.52 6.70
N GLU A 249 1.83 21.49 6.92
CA GLU A 249 2.44 22.23 5.83
C GLU A 249 3.27 21.33 4.91
N ASP A 250 4.10 20.45 5.46
CA ASP A 250 4.87 19.47 4.69
C ASP A 250 3.98 18.48 3.92
N LEU A 251 2.80 18.19 4.44
CA LEU A 251 1.81 17.37 3.76
C LEU A 251 1.17 18.10 2.57
N SER A 252 0.76 19.35 2.73
CA SER A 252 -0.21 20.00 1.86
C SER A 252 0.35 21.10 0.96
N ARG A 253 1.60 21.51 1.14
CA ARG A 253 2.18 22.63 0.38
C ARG A 253 2.21 22.34 -1.12
N ALA A 254 1.63 23.24 -1.91
CA ALA A 254 1.60 23.14 -3.37
C ALA A 254 2.79 23.82 -4.05
N LEU A 255 3.43 24.79 -3.39
CA LEU A 255 4.55 25.57 -3.92
C LEU A 255 5.89 25.05 -3.41
N PRO A 256 6.99 25.27 -4.16
CA PRO A 256 8.33 24.93 -3.68
C PRO A 256 8.63 25.57 -2.33
N GLY A 257 9.30 24.83 -1.46
CA GLY A 257 9.65 25.26 -0.11
C GLY A 257 10.47 24.19 0.60
N GLU A 258 10.88 24.50 1.81
CA GLU A 258 11.62 23.58 2.64
C GLU A 258 10.71 22.45 3.15
N TYR A 259 11.17 21.22 3.02
CA TYR A 259 10.51 20.06 3.65
C TYR A 259 11.00 19.96 5.10
N LYS A 260 10.26 20.58 6.01
CA LYS A 260 10.69 20.79 7.40
C LYS A 260 10.96 19.50 8.15
N THR A 261 10.12 18.49 7.95
CA THR A 261 10.30 17.18 8.58
C THR A 261 11.61 16.52 8.16
N ILE A 262 11.95 16.59 6.87
CA ILE A 262 13.25 16.08 6.36
C ILE A 262 14.40 16.90 6.95
N THR A 263 14.31 18.23 6.92
CA THR A 263 15.37 19.10 7.42
C THR A 263 15.63 18.89 8.90
N ALA A 264 14.59 18.73 9.70
CA ALA A 264 14.71 18.60 11.15
C ALA A 264 15.17 17.19 11.59
N LEU A 265 14.76 16.13 10.90
CA LEU A 265 14.88 14.76 11.40
C LEU A 265 15.81 13.86 10.60
N ALA A 266 16.07 14.18 9.31
CA ALA A 266 16.98 13.37 8.51
C ALA A 266 18.45 13.72 8.79
N PRO A 267 19.36 12.72 8.82
CA PRO A 267 20.80 12.98 8.92
C PRO A 267 21.32 13.87 7.80
N ALA A 268 22.24 14.79 8.12
CA ALA A 268 22.75 15.77 7.17
C ALA A 268 23.39 15.11 5.93
N GLU A 269 24.15 14.03 6.12
CA GLU A 269 24.78 13.27 5.05
C GLU A 269 23.74 12.67 4.08
N ARG A 270 22.61 12.21 4.59
CA ARG A 270 21.51 11.68 3.77
C ARG A 270 20.85 12.79 2.94
N ARG A 271 20.61 13.93 3.56
CA ARG A 271 20.00 15.09 2.87
C ARG A 271 20.88 15.57 1.71
N GLU A 272 22.19 15.58 1.91
CA GLU A 272 23.12 15.97 0.84
C GLU A 272 23.11 14.96 -0.32
N VAL A 273 23.07 13.65 -0.03
CA VAL A 273 22.92 12.62 -1.07
C VAL A 273 21.61 12.82 -1.86
N TRP A 274 20.50 13.01 -1.17
CA TRP A 274 19.19 13.20 -1.84
C TRP A 274 19.13 14.47 -2.67
N LYS A 275 19.76 15.55 -2.21
CA LYS A 275 19.89 16.78 -2.95
C LYS A 275 20.72 16.60 -4.23
N ASN A 276 21.87 15.93 -4.12
CA ASN A 276 22.75 15.66 -5.26
C ASN A 276 22.11 14.74 -6.30
N LEU A 277 21.23 13.85 -5.88
CA LEU A 277 20.45 12.97 -6.76
C LEU A 277 19.19 13.66 -7.31
N ASP A 278 18.89 14.88 -6.91
CA ASP A 278 17.66 15.59 -7.27
C ASP A 278 16.38 14.83 -6.92
N ILE A 279 16.34 14.24 -5.69
CA ILE A 279 15.19 13.47 -5.20
C ILE A 279 14.59 14.02 -3.91
N LEU A 280 14.95 15.23 -3.48
CA LEU A 280 14.27 15.89 -2.37
C LEU A 280 12.83 16.25 -2.75
N PRO A 281 11.83 15.83 -1.99
CA PRO A 281 10.44 16.17 -2.27
C PRO A 281 10.11 17.61 -1.89
N ILE A 282 9.05 18.15 -2.46
CA ILE A 282 8.48 19.47 -2.11
C ILE A 282 7.49 19.34 -0.96
N SER A 283 6.53 18.45 -1.12
CA SER A 283 5.53 18.08 -0.12
C SER A 283 4.88 16.74 -0.51
N ALA A 284 4.18 16.10 0.39
CA ALA A 284 3.49 14.85 0.06
C ALA A 284 2.44 15.05 -1.05
N TYR A 285 1.67 16.14 -0.98
CA TYR A 285 0.66 16.46 -1.96
C TYR A 285 1.24 16.76 -3.34
N ASN A 286 2.29 17.58 -3.39
CA ASN A 286 2.95 17.93 -4.63
C ASN A 286 3.55 16.69 -5.33
N GLU A 287 4.22 15.81 -4.57
CA GLU A 287 4.82 14.61 -5.17
C GLU A 287 3.76 13.64 -5.72
N ALA A 288 2.62 13.52 -5.06
CA ALA A 288 1.51 12.73 -5.58
C ALA A 288 0.95 13.33 -6.89
N PHE A 289 0.75 14.63 -6.94
CA PHE A 289 0.31 15.35 -8.16
C PHE A 289 1.29 15.17 -9.31
N ASP A 290 2.57 15.42 -9.04
CA ASP A 290 3.63 15.33 -10.03
C ASP A 290 3.81 13.89 -10.57
N ALA A 291 3.68 12.88 -9.72
CA ALA A 291 3.73 11.49 -10.13
C ALA A 291 2.64 11.14 -11.15
N TYR A 292 1.41 11.60 -10.93
CA TYR A 292 0.32 11.38 -11.88
C TYR A 292 0.47 12.21 -13.14
N HIS A 293 0.96 13.45 -13.04
CA HIS A 293 1.25 14.30 -14.19
C HIS A 293 2.36 13.72 -15.07
N ARG A 294 3.52 13.39 -14.49
CA ARG A 294 4.67 12.82 -15.22
C ARG A 294 4.37 11.52 -15.94
N THR A 295 3.59 10.66 -15.30
CA THR A 295 3.23 9.35 -15.85
C THR A 295 2.10 9.43 -16.89
N CYS A 296 1.58 10.62 -17.18
CA CYS A 296 0.57 10.83 -18.19
C CYS A 296 1.15 10.70 -19.61
N VAL A 297 0.29 10.44 -20.59
CA VAL A 297 0.68 10.30 -21.99
C VAL A 297 1.27 11.61 -22.53
N GLY A 298 2.47 11.54 -23.12
CA GLY A 298 3.13 12.67 -23.76
C GLY A 298 3.77 13.69 -22.81
N THR A 299 3.76 13.47 -21.50
CA THR A 299 4.30 14.43 -20.53
C THR A 299 5.79 14.20 -20.28
N ASP A 300 6.17 13.00 -19.82
CA ASP A 300 7.55 12.65 -19.52
C ASP A 300 7.90 11.33 -20.19
N GLY A 301 8.86 11.36 -21.11
CA GLY A 301 9.34 10.21 -21.87
C GLY A 301 10.61 9.59 -21.31
N ASP A 302 11.17 10.15 -20.25
CA ASP A 302 12.40 9.68 -19.62
C ASP A 302 12.11 8.78 -18.43
N TRP A 303 12.58 7.54 -18.48
CA TRP A 303 12.40 6.57 -17.41
C TRP A 303 13.20 6.94 -16.16
N GLU A 304 14.39 7.55 -16.27
CA GLU A 304 15.18 8.00 -15.12
C GLU A 304 14.46 9.10 -14.35
N SER A 305 13.89 10.07 -15.07
CA SER A 305 13.07 11.13 -14.48
C SER A 305 11.87 10.55 -13.70
N ASN A 306 11.19 9.55 -14.27
CA ASN A 306 10.11 8.85 -13.59
C ASN A 306 10.61 8.09 -12.35
N MET A 307 11.78 7.46 -12.40
CA MET A 307 12.37 6.77 -11.24
C MET A 307 12.81 7.75 -10.13
N LYS A 308 13.30 8.94 -10.50
CA LYS A 308 13.52 10.00 -9.49
C LYS A 308 12.22 10.41 -8.81
N GLN A 309 11.13 10.51 -9.55
CA GLN A 309 9.81 10.81 -8.99
C GLN A 309 9.31 9.68 -8.06
N PHE A 310 9.56 8.42 -8.42
CA PHE A 310 9.32 7.28 -7.53
C PHE A 310 10.03 7.44 -6.19
N LEU A 311 11.32 7.83 -6.21
CA LEU A 311 12.11 8.04 -4.99
C LEU A 311 11.63 9.26 -4.18
N ARG A 312 11.22 10.35 -4.82
CA ARG A 312 10.58 11.51 -4.16
C ARG A 312 9.29 11.10 -3.44
N CYS A 313 8.44 10.32 -4.10
CA CYS A 313 7.24 9.76 -3.46
C CYS A 313 7.59 8.90 -2.26
N GLY A 314 8.67 8.09 -2.33
CA GLY A 314 9.16 7.27 -1.22
C GLY A 314 9.64 8.10 -0.03
N LEU A 315 10.37 9.18 -0.26
CA LEU A 315 10.80 10.09 0.79
C LEU A 315 9.62 10.84 1.42
N ALA A 316 8.70 11.36 0.60
CA ALA A 316 7.49 12.00 1.09
C ALA A 316 6.60 11.04 1.89
N PHE A 317 6.46 9.79 1.44
CA PHE A 317 5.80 8.72 2.17
C PHE A 317 6.44 8.51 3.55
N THR A 318 7.77 8.40 3.60
CA THR A 318 8.49 8.15 4.86
C THR A 318 8.30 9.31 5.85
N PHE A 319 8.55 10.55 5.42
CA PHE A 319 8.61 11.68 6.35
C PHE A 319 7.23 12.26 6.67
N THR A 320 6.27 12.24 5.76
CA THR A 320 4.91 12.68 6.05
C THR A 320 3.99 11.52 6.39
N GLY A 321 3.97 10.48 5.57
CA GLY A 321 3.02 9.37 5.73
C GLY A 321 3.28 8.51 6.97
N VAL A 322 4.55 8.39 7.40
CA VAL A 322 4.94 7.58 8.55
C VAL A 322 5.42 8.46 9.71
N VAL A 323 6.55 9.16 9.55
CA VAL A 323 7.18 9.89 10.66
C VAL A 323 6.26 10.96 11.26
N ALA A 324 5.62 11.78 10.43
CA ALA A 324 4.70 12.81 10.95
C ALA A 324 3.44 12.21 11.59
N ALA A 325 2.92 11.11 11.02
CA ALA A 325 1.79 10.38 11.61
C ALA A 325 2.15 9.79 12.98
N ASP A 326 3.33 9.16 13.10
CA ASP A 326 3.80 8.58 14.36
C ASP A 326 4.06 9.67 15.41
N ILE A 327 4.64 10.81 15.03
CA ILE A 327 4.79 11.95 15.92
C ILE A 327 3.43 12.42 16.46
N ALA A 328 2.43 12.57 15.60
CA ALA A 328 1.11 13.01 16.01
C ALA A 328 0.40 12.01 16.92
N THR A 329 0.61 10.73 16.66
CA THR A 329 0.02 9.66 17.46
C THR A 329 0.69 9.52 18.81
N ASP A 330 2.01 9.57 18.85
CA ASP A 330 2.76 9.61 20.11
C ASP A 330 2.40 10.87 20.93
N ALA A 331 2.14 12.00 20.26
CA ALA A 331 1.68 13.22 20.92
C ALA A 331 0.31 13.06 21.55
N LEU A 332 -0.65 12.45 20.87
CA LEU A 332 -2.00 12.23 21.40
C LEU A 332 -2.03 11.15 22.47
N PHE A 333 -1.49 9.96 22.19
CA PHE A 333 -1.70 8.78 23.01
C PHE A 333 -0.52 8.45 23.94
N GLY A 334 0.56 9.19 23.86
CA GLY A 334 1.80 8.96 24.60
C GLY A 334 2.65 7.84 23.97
N GLN A 335 3.92 7.81 24.33
CA GLN A 335 4.85 6.75 23.92
C GLN A 335 4.74 5.55 24.85
N GLY A 336 4.56 4.37 24.28
CA GLY A 336 4.73 3.11 25.00
C GLY A 336 6.19 2.91 25.38
N GLY A 337 6.44 2.59 26.66
CA GLY A 337 7.78 2.18 27.08
C GLY A 337 8.24 0.94 26.32
N ARG A 338 9.55 0.86 26.04
CA ARG A 338 10.15 -0.33 25.44
C ARG A 338 9.90 -1.53 26.37
N ARG A 339 9.20 -2.52 25.88
CA ARG A 339 8.94 -3.77 26.61
C ARG A 339 9.47 -4.92 25.78
N THR A 340 10.23 -5.80 26.43
CA THR A 340 10.48 -7.12 25.87
C THR A 340 9.18 -7.90 26.02
N SER A 341 8.48 -8.12 24.91
CA SER A 341 7.34 -9.03 24.88
C SER A 341 7.80 -10.39 24.36
N LYS A 342 7.30 -11.46 24.96
CA LYS A 342 7.37 -12.76 24.30
C LYS A 342 6.44 -12.66 23.11
N VAL A 343 7.01 -12.71 21.90
CA VAL A 343 6.22 -12.97 20.69
C VAL A 343 5.73 -14.40 20.85
N ASN A 344 4.48 -14.56 21.21
CA ASN A 344 3.88 -15.86 21.42
C ASN A 344 3.27 -16.32 20.09
N ILE A 345 4.07 -17.01 19.31
CA ILE A 345 3.58 -17.83 18.22
C ILE A 345 2.66 -18.87 18.88
N GLY A 346 1.41 -18.98 18.42
CA GLY A 346 0.39 -19.80 19.10
C GLY A 346 -0.43 -19.06 20.16
N ALA A 347 -0.47 -17.73 20.08
CA ALA A 347 -1.32 -16.91 20.94
C ALA A 347 -2.83 -17.19 20.73
N LEU A 348 -3.22 -17.64 19.54
CA LEU A 348 -4.60 -18.02 19.24
C LEU A 348 -4.96 -19.32 19.96
N LYS A 349 -6.13 -19.34 20.60
CA LYS A 349 -6.58 -20.48 21.39
C LYS A 349 -7.87 -21.06 20.83
N LYS A 350 -7.86 -22.37 20.64
CA LYS A 350 -9.08 -23.11 20.24
C LYS A 350 -10.16 -23.01 21.31
N GLY A 351 -11.41 -22.81 20.87
CA GLY A 351 -12.56 -22.68 21.76
C GLY A 351 -12.70 -21.31 22.44
N TYR A 352 -11.92 -20.32 22.02
CA TYR A 352 -12.00 -18.94 22.49
C TYR A 352 -12.31 -17.98 21.34
N VAL A 353 -12.93 -16.87 21.64
CA VAL A 353 -12.98 -15.73 20.72
C VAL A 353 -11.60 -15.09 20.73
N ASN A 354 -10.92 -15.15 19.58
CA ASN A 354 -9.60 -14.58 19.42
C ASN A 354 -9.72 -13.20 18.74
N ILE A 355 -9.30 -12.16 19.44
CA ILE A 355 -9.31 -10.79 18.93
C ILE A 355 -7.88 -10.40 18.59
N ALA A 356 -7.59 -10.26 17.30
CA ALA A 356 -6.30 -9.76 16.81
C ALA A 356 -6.33 -8.25 16.72
N VAL A 357 -5.46 -7.58 17.46
CA VAL A 357 -5.26 -6.14 17.38
C VAL A 357 -3.97 -5.90 16.62
N HIS A 358 -4.08 -5.36 15.41
CA HIS A 358 -2.94 -5.00 14.57
C HIS A 358 -2.82 -3.48 14.48
N GLY A 359 -1.61 -2.95 14.71
CA GLY A 359 -1.36 -1.52 14.60
C GLY A 359 0.10 -1.15 14.80
N HIS A 360 0.44 0.05 14.38
CA HIS A 360 1.79 0.61 14.46
C HIS A 360 2.04 1.42 15.75
N LEU A 361 1.04 1.51 16.62
CA LEU A 361 1.02 2.32 17.82
C LEU A 361 1.01 1.44 19.06
N PRO A 362 2.19 1.09 19.61
CA PRO A 362 2.28 0.16 20.72
C PRO A 362 1.40 0.55 21.91
N THR A 363 1.31 1.84 22.20
CA THR A 363 0.50 2.35 23.33
C THR A 363 -0.99 2.12 23.09
N LEU A 364 -1.49 2.46 21.90
CA LEU A 364 -2.90 2.26 21.54
C LEU A 364 -3.25 0.77 21.53
N VAL A 365 -2.42 -0.07 20.91
CA VAL A 365 -2.58 -1.53 20.91
C VAL A 365 -2.61 -2.06 22.35
N SER A 366 -1.69 -1.62 23.21
CA SER A 366 -1.66 -2.00 24.61
C SER A 366 -2.93 -1.58 25.36
N GLN A 367 -3.43 -0.36 25.15
CA GLN A 367 -4.67 0.13 25.77
C GLN A 367 -5.88 -0.68 25.32
N ILE A 368 -6.01 -0.97 24.02
CA ILE A 368 -7.10 -1.79 23.48
C ILE A 368 -7.06 -3.19 24.11
N CYS A 369 -5.88 -3.81 24.19
CA CYS A 369 -5.72 -5.12 24.82
C CYS A 369 -6.05 -5.08 26.32
N THR A 370 -5.67 -4.03 27.04
CA THR A 370 -5.97 -3.86 28.46
C THR A 370 -7.46 -3.70 28.69
N ILE A 371 -8.14 -2.87 27.90
CA ILE A 371 -9.58 -2.67 27.96
C ILE A 371 -10.30 -3.98 27.62
N GLY A 372 -9.91 -4.65 26.54
CA GLY A 372 -10.50 -5.92 26.11
C GLY A 372 -10.33 -7.06 27.11
N ALA A 373 -9.27 -7.02 27.93
CA ALA A 373 -9.01 -7.99 29.01
C ALA A 373 -9.67 -7.61 30.33
N SER A 374 -10.35 -6.47 30.44
CA SER A 374 -11.05 -6.08 31.67
C SER A 374 -12.26 -6.98 31.95
N GLU A 375 -12.57 -7.19 33.21
CA GLU A 375 -13.72 -8.04 33.62
C GLU A 375 -15.04 -7.58 32.99
N GLU A 376 -15.24 -6.25 32.90
CA GLU A 376 -16.44 -5.67 32.29
C GLU A 376 -16.65 -6.10 30.84
N TYR A 377 -15.59 -6.04 30.02
CA TYR A 377 -15.68 -6.42 28.61
C TYR A 377 -15.68 -7.93 28.40
N LEU A 378 -15.01 -8.69 29.29
CA LEU A 378 -15.06 -10.16 29.25
C LEU A 378 -16.47 -10.67 29.54
N GLU A 379 -17.19 -10.07 30.49
CA GLU A 379 -18.58 -10.42 30.76
C GLU A 379 -19.50 -10.06 29.59
N LYS A 380 -19.31 -8.89 28.96
CA LYS A 380 -20.04 -8.52 27.74
C LYS A 380 -19.78 -9.49 26.59
N ALA A 381 -18.52 -9.93 26.39
CA ALA A 381 -18.17 -10.90 25.35
C ALA A 381 -18.74 -12.29 25.57
N LYS A 382 -18.99 -12.70 26.84
CA LYS A 382 -19.66 -13.97 27.14
C LYS A 382 -21.14 -13.96 26.78
N ALA A 383 -21.75 -12.79 26.66
CA ALA A 383 -23.16 -12.63 26.35
C ALA A 383 -23.46 -12.63 24.83
N ILE A 384 -22.43 -12.62 23.97
CA ILE A 384 -22.48 -12.72 22.52
C ILE A 384 -22.21 -14.16 22.09
#